data_5f13bde1729e67d48749f31fcb7bb8ad
#
_entry.id   5f13bde1729e67d48749f31fcb7bb8ad
#
_cell.length_a   1.000
_cell.length_b   1.000
_cell.length_c   1.000
_cell.angle_alpha   90.00
_cell.angle_beta   90.00
_cell.angle_gamma   90.00
#
_symmetry.space_group_name_H-M   'P 1'
#
loop_
_entity.id
_entity.type
_entity.pdbx_description
1 polymer ?
#
loop_
_entity_poly.entity_id
_entity_poly.type
_entity_poly.pdbx_seq_one_letter_code
_entity_poly.pdbx_strand_id
1 'polypeptide(L)'
;MNAFNRSEIHALTFSQEVDPCELQANEVLDIVLSRRFGVEYQPIVEVQAGEIVGYQAAARFWTKDQRILNAGRMFACLHKNPLLLFHVELELKKLQISQFPGSGWLILDLDIDSFFEGGASLQNPFLQLFKEYAWSDCELIINVVENHNMADAHRSQRMIELLQQSGTAVALEDIGVRWGMFSLSAFLDASVIKFNGLALKALNESAAQATLDWLVSAARRIGVQTILDGVSTCEQFDWARRMGVDCVQGSLFARQVIQVRNS
;
A
#
# COMPACT_ATOMS: atom_id res chain seq x y z
N MET A 1 -23.82 -8.23 -24.66
CA MET A 1 -23.66 -8.02 -23.19
C MET A 1 -23.13 -9.33 -22.62
N ASN A 2 -21.82 -9.49 -22.59
CA ASN A 2 -21.20 -10.64 -21.94
C ASN A 2 -21.07 -10.36 -20.46
N ALA A 3 -21.79 -11.14 -19.66
CA ALA A 3 -21.64 -11.11 -18.20
C ALA A 3 -20.24 -11.64 -17.86
N PHE A 4 -19.35 -10.75 -17.44
CA PHE A 4 -18.08 -11.13 -16.87
C PHE A 4 -18.34 -12.00 -15.62
N ASN A 5 -17.68 -13.14 -15.55
CA ASN A 5 -17.85 -14.10 -14.49
C ASN A 5 -17.27 -13.51 -13.17
N ARG A 6 -18.03 -13.57 -12.08
CA ARG A 6 -17.64 -13.05 -10.76
C ARG A 6 -16.27 -13.54 -10.25
N SER A 7 -15.84 -14.73 -10.71
CA SER A 7 -14.54 -15.33 -10.35
C SER A 7 -13.34 -14.66 -11.03
N GLU A 8 -13.49 -14.06 -12.23
CA GLU A 8 -12.38 -13.40 -12.92
C GLU A 8 -12.03 -12.03 -12.33
N ILE A 9 -13.00 -11.36 -11.70
CA ILE A 9 -12.81 -10.05 -11.08
C ILE A 9 -12.14 -10.18 -9.71
N HIS A 10 -12.43 -11.24 -8.96
CA HIS A 10 -11.70 -11.57 -7.73
C HIS A 10 -10.22 -11.86 -7.97
N ALA A 11 -9.89 -12.44 -9.14
CA ALA A 11 -8.51 -12.72 -9.53
C ALA A 11 -7.70 -11.45 -9.91
N LEU A 12 -8.38 -10.34 -10.25
CA LEU A 12 -7.73 -9.07 -10.61
C LEU A 12 -7.49 -8.14 -9.40
N THR A 13 -8.29 -8.29 -8.35
CA THR A 13 -8.19 -7.46 -7.12
C THR A 13 -7.40 -8.12 -5.99
N PHE A 14 -7.40 -9.46 -5.97
CA PHE A 14 -6.53 -10.24 -5.09
C PHE A 14 -5.74 -11.17 -5.99
N SER A 15 -4.53 -10.84 -6.28
CA SER A 15 -3.63 -11.72 -7.03
C SER A 15 -3.64 -13.11 -6.42
N GLN A 16 -4.20 -14.05 -7.16
CA GLN A 16 -4.35 -15.49 -6.91
C GLN A 16 -5.48 -15.89 -5.96
N GLU A 17 -6.34 -16.75 -6.49
CA GLU A 17 -7.20 -17.64 -5.69
C GLU A 17 -6.39 -18.22 -4.55
N VAL A 18 -6.81 -17.90 -3.33
CA VAL A 18 -6.18 -18.44 -2.12
C VAL A 18 -6.45 -19.94 -2.14
N ASP A 19 -5.45 -20.72 -2.52
CA ASP A 19 -5.43 -22.16 -2.26
C ASP A 19 -5.75 -22.34 -0.77
N PRO A 20 -6.74 -23.17 -0.38
CA PRO A 20 -7.27 -23.25 0.97
C PRO A 20 -6.29 -23.80 2.03
N CYS A 21 -5.02 -23.88 1.73
CA CYS A 21 -4.01 -24.22 2.73
C CYS A 21 -3.86 -23.06 3.73
N GLU A 22 -4.77 -22.99 4.69
CA GLU A 22 -4.65 -22.06 5.82
C GLU A 22 -3.37 -22.39 6.59
N LEU A 23 -2.55 -21.35 6.85
CA LEU A 23 -1.47 -21.47 7.81
C LEU A 23 -2.06 -21.88 9.16
N GLN A 24 -1.50 -22.90 9.78
CA GLN A 24 -1.92 -23.32 11.12
C GLN A 24 -1.55 -22.24 12.14
N ALA A 25 -2.38 -22.06 13.17
CA ALA A 25 -2.16 -21.03 14.18
C ALA A 25 -0.77 -21.16 14.87
N ASN A 26 -0.28 -22.39 15.04
CA ASN A 26 1.06 -22.66 15.57
C ASN A 26 2.18 -22.23 14.61
N GLU A 27 1.98 -22.32 13.30
CA GLU A 27 2.95 -21.86 12.30
C GLU A 27 3.04 -20.33 12.29
N VAL A 28 1.88 -19.64 12.34
CA VAL A 28 1.81 -18.18 12.47
C VAL A 28 2.54 -17.72 13.73
N LEU A 29 2.25 -18.36 14.87
CA LEU A 29 2.89 -18.04 16.14
C LEU A 29 4.39 -18.29 16.11
N ASP A 30 4.85 -19.38 15.51
CA ASP A 30 6.25 -19.72 15.36
C ASP A 30 6.99 -18.70 14.47
N ILE A 31 6.37 -18.22 13.37
CA ILE A 31 6.91 -17.18 12.52
C ILE A 31 7.08 -15.88 13.30
N VAL A 32 6.08 -15.48 14.07
CA VAL A 32 6.08 -14.25 14.85
C VAL A 32 7.12 -14.31 15.97
N LEU A 33 7.12 -15.35 16.78
CA LEU A 33 8.05 -15.51 17.92
C LEU A 33 9.49 -15.65 17.46
N SER A 34 9.73 -16.29 16.32
CA SER A 34 11.08 -16.42 15.73
C SER A 34 11.43 -15.21 14.86
N ARG A 35 10.61 -14.16 14.81
CA ARG A 35 10.81 -12.94 14.02
C ARG A 35 11.17 -13.19 12.54
N ARG A 36 10.60 -14.26 11.95
CA ARG A 36 10.86 -14.61 10.54
C ARG A 36 10.06 -13.73 9.59
N PHE A 37 10.28 -12.43 9.71
CA PHE A 37 9.73 -11.40 8.82
C PHE A 37 10.79 -10.35 8.50
N GLY A 38 10.58 -9.63 7.43
CA GLY A 38 11.48 -8.60 6.94
C GLY A 38 10.77 -7.65 6.00
N VAL A 39 11.54 -6.90 5.25
CA VAL A 39 11.06 -5.82 4.40
C VAL A 39 11.57 -5.98 2.97
N GLU A 40 10.72 -5.66 2.03
CA GLU A 40 11.09 -5.43 0.64
C GLU A 40 10.71 -3.99 0.28
N TYR A 41 11.70 -3.18 -0.11
CA TYR A 41 11.50 -1.83 -0.57
C TYR A 41 11.35 -1.84 -2.10
N GLN A 42 10.17 -1.50 -2.56
CA GLN A 42 9.80 -1.45 -3.97
C GLN A 42 9.95 -0.01 -4.47
N PRO A 43 10.76 0.24 -5.52
CA PRO A 43 11.05 1.59 -5.96
C PRO A 43 9.83 2.29 -6.54
N ILE A 44 9.75 3.59 -6.28
CA ILE A 44 8.81 4.54 -6.88
C ILE A 44 9.64 5.42 -7.82
N VAL A 45 9.28 5.42 -9.10
CA VAL A 45 10.07 6.06 -10.15
C VAL A 45 9.30 7.24 -10.72
N GLU A 46 9.90 8.41 -10.73
CA GLU A 46 9.37 9.61 -11.37
C GLU A 46 9.37 9.43 -12.88
N VAL A 47 8.26 9.76 -13.53
CA VAL A 47 8.02 9.42 -14.94
C VAL A 47 8.85 10.25 -15.91
N GLN A 48 9.14 11.53 -15.60
CA GLN A 48 9.81 12.44 -16.51
C GLN A 48 11.33 12.23 -16.52
N ALA A 49 11.95 12.17 -15.35
CA ALA A 49 13.39 11.95 -15.20
C ALA A 49 13.78 10.47 -15.27
N GLY A 50 12.87 9.55 -14.92
CA GLY A 50 13.17 8.13 -14.78
C GLY A 50 13.98 7.79 -13.52
N GLU A 51 13.99 8.69 -12.53
CA GLU A 51 14.75 8.55 -11.29
C GLU A 51 13.88 7.98 -10.16
N ILE A 52 14.52 7.28 -9.24
CA ILE A 52 13.85 6.78 -8.03
C ILE A 52 13.67 7.95 -7.07
N VAL A 53 12.42 8.26 -6.71
CA VAL A 53 12.05 9.32 -5.76
C VAL A 53 11.73 8.79 -4.37
N GLY A 54 11.62 7.49 -4.22
CA GLY A 54 11.33 6.83 -2.95
C GLY A 54 11.01 5.36 -3.10
N TYR A 55 10.49 4.77 -2.03
CA TYR A 55 10.16 3.35 -1.98
C TYR A 55 8.88 3.10 -1.18
N GLN A 56 8.12 2.08 -1.58
CA GLN A 56 7.11 1.47 -0.72
C GLN A 56 7.69 0.25 -0.03
N ALA A 57 7.52 0.15 1.28
CA ALA A 57 8.04 -0.96 2.08
C ALA A 57 6.96 -2.02 2.30
N ALA A 58 7.11 -3.16 1.64
CA ALA A 58 6.23 -4.31 1.76
C ALA A 58 6.78 -5.31 2.79
N ALA A 59 5.88 -5.88 3.60
CA ALA A 59 6.23 -6.96 4.54
C ALA A 59 6.57 -8.25 3.80
N ARG A 60 7.53 -9.00 4.31
CA ARG A 60 7.90 -10.34 3.84
C ARG A 60 7.97 -11.30 5.03
N PHE A 61 7.52 -12.53 4.83
CA PHE A 61 7.49 -13.59 5.85
C PHE A 61 8.12 -14.86 5.32
N TRP A 62 8.74 -15.64 6.20
CA TRP A 62 9.38 -16.91 5.84
C TRP A 62 8.97 -18.04 6.77
N THR A 63 8.85 -19.23 6.22
CA THR A 63 8.79 -20.46 6.99
C THR A 63 10.16 -20.78 7.62
N LYS A 64 10.20 -21.78 8.50
CA LYS A 64 11.45 -22.31 9.07
C LYS A 64 12.43 -22.79 7.97
N ASP A 65 11.89 -23.32 6.87
CA ASP A 65 12.66 -23.80 5.72
C ASP A 65 13.02 -22.69 4.71
N GLN A 66 12.92 -21.43 5.12
CA GLN A 66 13.25 -20.24 4.30
C GLN A 66 12.36 -20.04 3.07
N ARG A 67 11.23 -20.72 2.97
CA ARG A 67 10.25 -20.50 1.90
C ARG A 67 9.51 -19.19 2.16
N ILE A 68 9.44 -18.32 1.15
CA ILE A 68 8.70 -17.06 1.20
C ILE A 68 7.20 -17.38 1.27
N LEU A 69 6.50 -16.73 2.19
CA LEU A 69 5.06 -16.79 2.34
C LEU A 69 4.39 -15.60 1.65
N ASN A 70 3.20 -15.82 1.16
CA ASN A 70 2.35 -14.74 0.69
C ASN A 70 1.95 -13.84 1.88
N ALA A 71 2.29 -12.55 1.82
CA ALA A 71 2.02 -11.60 2.90
C ALA A 71 0.52 -11.45 3.17
N GLY A 72 -0.32 -11.41 2.13
CA GLY A 72 -1.78 -11.33 2.28
C GLY A 72 -2.36 -12.50 3.06
N ARG A 73 -1.86 -13.74 2.83
CA ARG A 73 -2.26 -14.92 3.62
C ARG A 73 -1.83 -14.79 5.09
N MET A 74 -0.63 -14.29 5.33
CA MET A 74 -0.15 -14.09 6.70
C MET A 74 -1.00 -13.06 7.42
N PHE A 75 -1.30 -11.91 6.81
CA PHE A 75 -2.18 -10.91 7.37
C PHE A 75 -3.61 -11.43 7.59
N ALA A 76 -4.18 -12.19 6.66
CA ALA A 76 -5.47 -12.82 6.83
C ALA A 76 -5.53 -13.77 8.04
N CYS A 77 -4.43 -14.44 8.37
CA CYS A 77 -4.32 -15.23 9.60
C CYS A 77 -4.16 -14.34 10.85
N LEU A 78 -3.39 -13.26 10.76
CA LEU A 78 -3.18 -12.30 11.86
C LEU A 78 -4.48 -11.58 12.24
N HIS A 79 -5.35 -11.23 11.28
CA HIS A 79 -6.67 -10.64 11.54
C HIS A 79 -7.58 -11.49 12.44
N LYS A 80 -7.32 -12.81 12.57
CA LYS A 80 -8.03 -13.67 13.52
C LYS A 80 -7.65 -13.38 14.99
N ASN A 81 -6.57 -12.62 15.21
CA ASN A 81 -6.10 -12.20 16.54
C ASN A 81 -5.62 -10.73 16.49
N PRO A 82 -6.49 -9.75 16.83
CA PRO A 82 -6.19 -8.33 16.71
C PRO A 82 -4.94 -7.88 17.49
N LEU A 83 -4.71 -8.42 18.68
CA LEU A 83 -3.51 -8.09 19.48
C LEU A 83 -2.22 -8.58 18.81
N LEU A 84 -2.26 -9.77 18.20
CA LEU A 84 -1.11 -10.31 17.47
C LEU A 84 -0.85 -9.50 16.19
N LEU A 85 -1.91 -9.14 15.46
CA LEU A 85 -1.84 -8.27 14.29
C LEU A 85 -1.18 -6.95 14.65
N PHE A 86 -1.69 -6.27 15.69
CA PHE A 86 -1.14 -5.01 16.18
C PHE A 86 0.35 -5.12 16.53
N HIS A 87 0.72 -6.16 17.29
CA HIS A 87 2.13 -6.37 17.68
C HIS A 87 3.03 -6.57 16.46
N VAL A 88 2.64 -7.43 15.52
CA VAL A 88 3.41 -7.73 14.30
C VAL A 88 3.53 -6.49 13.41
N GLU A 89 2.44 -5.76 13.22
CA GLU A 89 2.44 -4.52 12.44
C GLU A 89 3.35 -3.47 13.04
N LEU A 90 3.30 -3.26 14.35
CA LEU A 90 4.16 -2.28 15.03
C LEU A 90 5.65 -2.63 14.88
N GLU A 91 6.00 -3.90 15.06
CA GLU A 91 7.38 -4.36 14.86
C GLU A 91 7.83 -4.26 13.39
N LEU A 92 6.93 -4.55 12.44
CA LEU A 92 7.20 -4.36 11.01
C LEU A 92 7.44 -2.88 10.69
N LYS A 93 6.63 -1.95 11.21
CA LYS A 93 6.81 -0.50 10.97
C LYS A 93 8.15 -0.01 11.54
N LYS A 94 8.52 -0.45 12.75
CA LYS A 94 9.86 -0.17 13.31
C LYS A 94 10.97 -0.66 12.38
N LEU A 95 10.86 -1.89 11.88
CA LEU A 95 11.84 -2.47 10.98
C LEU A 95 11.89 -1.73 9.63
N GLN A 96 10.72 -1.44 9.05
CA GLN A 96 10.58 -0.73 7.78
C GLN A 96 11.20 0.67 7.82
N ILE A 97 11.08 1.37 8.92
CA ILE A 97 11.65 2.70 9.11
C ILE A 97 13.15 2.60 9.41
N SER A 98 13.54 1.77 10.39
CA SER A 98 14.93 1.71 10.87
C SER A 98 15.91 1.14 9.84
N GLN A 99 15.43 0.32 8.92
CA GLN A 99 16.23 -0.34 7.88
C GLN A 99 16.09 0.33 6.50
N PHE A 100 15.41 1.47 6.42
CA PHE A 100 15.23 2.18 5.16
C PHE A 100 16.57 2.64 4.59
N PRO A 101 17.00 2.14 3.42
CA PRO A 101 18.35 2.37 2.91
C PRO A 101 18.45 3.61 2.01
N GLY A 102 17.35 4.34 1.82
CA GLY A 102 17.22 5.40 0.84
C GLY A 102 16.97 6.77 1.42
N SER A 103 16.67 7.70 0.54
CA SER A 103 16.16 9.05 0.80
C SER A 103 14.88 9.27 0.01
N GLY A 104 14.23 10.42 0.19
CA GLY A 104 12.95 10.73 -0.46
C GLY A 104 11.76 10.07 0.22
N TRP A 105 10.83 9.54 -0.53
CA TRP A 105 9.60 8.96 0.03
C TRP A 105 9.81 7.57 0.60
N LEU A 106 9.27 7.36 1.81
CA LEU A 106 9.04 6.03 2.38
C LEU A 106 7.55 5.84 2.56
N ILE A 107 6.93 5.02 1.70
CA ILE A 107 5.51 4.69 1.80
C ILE A 107 5.34 3.40 2.60
N LEU A 108 4.50 3.44 3.64
CA LEU A 108 4.17 2.29 4.50
C LEU A 108 2.67 2.01 4.45
N ASP A 109 2.29 0.77 4.16
CA ASP A 109 0.92 0.31 4.32
C ASP A 109 0.62 0.18 5.82
N LEU A 110 -0.54 0.63 6.27
CA LEU A 110 -0.98 0.48 7.66
C LEU A 110 -2.41 -0.03 7.71
N ASP A 111 -2.57 -1.16 8.36
CA ASP A 111 -3.84 -1.81 8.54
C ASP A 111 -4.74 -1.02 9.52
N ILE A 112 -6.00 -0.81 9.12
CA ILE A 112 -6.97 -0.02 9.89
C ILE A 112 -7.30 -0.69 11.23
N ASP A 113 -7.47 -2.00 11.26
CA ASP A 113 -7.80 -2.74 12.49
C ASP A 113 -6.65 -2.66 13.47
N SER A 114 -5.43 -2.85 12.96
CA SER A 114 -4.19 -2.69 13.73
C SER A 114 -4.04 -1.27 14.29
N PHE A 115 -4.30 -0.25 13.48
CA PHE A 115 -4.24 1.14 13.92
C PHE A 115 -5.19 1.40 15.10
N PHE A 116 -6.46 0.98 14.99
CA PHE A 116 -7.45 1.22 16.04
C PHE A 116 -7.27 0.33 17.28
N GLU A 117 -6.61 -0.82 17.16
CA GLU A 117 -6.18 -1.61 18.33
C GLU A 117 -5.17 -0.81 19.18
N GLY A 118 -4.34 0.03 18.55
CA GLY A 118 -3.45 0.97 19.23
C GLY A 118 -4.16 2.19 19.85
N GLY A 119 -5.47 2.34 19.64
CA GLY A 119 -6.30 3.44 20.16
C GLY A 119 -6.51 4.60 19.19
N ALA A 120 -7.67 5.26 19.31
CA ALA A 120 -8.13 6.34 18.42
C ALA A 120 -7.72 7.75 18.94
N SER A 121 -6.46 7.94 19.31
CA SER A 121 -5.96 9.20 19.83
C SER A 121 -4.54 9.52 19.34
N LEU A 122 -4.06 10.74 19.55
CA LEU A 122 -2.69 11.13 19.22
C LEU A 122 -1.60 10.39 20.02
N GLN A 123 -1.95 9.65 21.07
CA GLN A 123 -1.06 8.75 21.82
C GLN A 123 -0.95 7.37 21.18
N ASN A 124 -1.60 7.13 20.03
CA ASN A 124 -1.49 5.88 19.31
C ASN A 124 -0.01 5.51 19.06
N PRO A 125 0.44 4.27 19.36
CA PRO A 125 1.83 3.85 19.23
C PRO A 125 2.42 4.02 17.82
N PHE A 126 1.60 3.86 16.76
CA PHE A 126 2.05 4.11 15.39
C PHE A 126 2.37 5.59 15.17
N LEU A 127 1.50 6.51 15.65
CA LEU A 127 1.71 7.95 15.52
C LEU A 127 2.95 8.40 16.29
N GLN A 128 3.19 7.85 17.49
CA GLN A 128 4.39 8.13 18.25
C GLN A 128 5.65 7.64 17.51
N LEU A 129 5.61 6.41 16.98
CA LEU A 129 6.69 5.84 16.18
C LEU A 129 7.02 6.71 14.97
N PHE A 130 6.01 7.14 14.20
CA PHE A 130 6.21 7.96 12.99
C PHE A 130 6.83 9.33 13.34
N LYS A 131 6.43 9.91 14.47
CA LYS A 131 6.97 11.17 14.96
C LYS A 131 8.43 11.06 15.41
N GLU A 132 8.82 9.94 16.03
CA GLU A 132 10.20 9.69 16.48
C GLU A 132 11.17 9.58 15.31
N TYR A 133 10.71 9.08 14.16
CA TYR A 133 11.50 8.84 12.95
C TYR A 133 11.25 9.87 11.84
N ALA A 134 10.76 11.06 12.16
CA ALA A 134 10.67 12.14 11.19
C ALA A 134 12.09 12.65 10.86
N TRP A 135 12.60 12.31 9.68
CA TRP A 135 13.94 12.67 9.22
C TRP A 135 13.90 13.81 8.19
N SER A 136 14.95 14.62 8.18
CA SER A 136 15.06 15.75 7.25
C SER A 136 15.14 15.35 5.77
N ASP A 137 15.65 14.16 5.47
CA ASP A 137 15.89 13.69 4.09
C ASP A 137 14.90 12.61 3.63
N CYS A 138 13.89 12.28 4.47
CA CYS A 138 12.89 11.27 4.19
C CYS A 138 11.50 11.77 4.55
N GLU A 139 10.58 11.69 3.62
CA GLU A 139 9.16 11.93 3.84
C GLU A 139 8.44 10.61 4.08
N LEU A 140 7.97 10.40 5.30
CA LEU A 140 7.17 9.23 5.66
C LEU A 140 5.71 9.45 5.24
N ILE A 141 5.18 8.54 4.43
CA ILE A 141 3.83 8.58 3.90
C ILE A 141 3.11 7.29 4.30
N ILE A 142 1.96 7.41 4.95
CA ILE A 142 1.15 6.24 5.34
C ILE A 142 0.09 5.99 4.28
N ASN A 143 0.12 4.78 3.74
CA ASN A 143 -0.79 4.34 2.72
C ASN A 143 -2.06 3.75 3.34
N VAL A 144 -3.20 4.31 2.96
CA VAL A 144 -4.53 3.86 3.39
C VAL A 144 -5.25 3.28 2.17
N VAL A 145 -5.66 2.02 2.30
CA VAL A 145 -6.38 1.31 1.23
C VAL A 145 -7.80 1.86 1.08
N GLU A 146 -8.30 1.93 -0.15
CA GLU A 146 -9.66 2.37 -0.45
C GLU A 146 -10.71 1.49 0.28
N ASN A 147 -11.78 2.12 0.75
CA ASN A 147 -12.78 1.47 1.59
C ASN A 147 -13.77 0.63 0.79
N HIS A 148 -14.17 -0.51 1.34
CA HIS A 148 -15.14 -1.42 0.71
C HIS A 148 -16.57 -1.24 1.24
N ASN A 149 -16.74 -0.57 2.37
CA ASN A 149 -18.05 -0.33 2.98
C ASN A 149 -18.06 0.97 3.82
N MET A 150 -19.26 1.41 4.24
CA MET A 150 -19.44 2.65 5.01
C MET A 150 -18.74 2.65 6.38
N ALA A 151 -18.68 1.50 7.06
CA ALA A 151 -18.03 1.41 8.36
C ALA A 151 -16.51 1.61 8.23
N ASP A 152 -15.91 1.00 7.22
CA ASP A 152 -14.48 1.19 6.90
C ASP A 152 -14.21 2.63 6.48
N ALA A 153 -15.11 3.27 5.70
CA ALA A 153 -14.96 4.66 5.29
C ALA A 153 -14.86 5.62 6.48
N HIS A 154 -15.70 5.45 7.50
CA HIS A 154 -15.61 6.27 8.72
C HIS A 154 -14.33 6.03 9.51
N ARG A 155 -13.90 4.78 9.62
CA ARG A 155 -12.65 4.44 10.30
C ARG A 155 -11.44 4.99 9.54
N SER A 156 -11.40 4.85 8.21
CA SER A 156 -10.33 5.41 7.38
C SER A 156 -10.28 6.93 7.48
N GLN A 157 -11.41 7.60 7.41
CA GLN A 157 -11.46 9.06 7.58
C GLN A 157 -10.89 9.47 8.94
N ARG A 158 -11.27 8.77 10.02
CA ARG A 158 -10.74 9.05 11.35
C ARG A 158 -9.24 8.78 11.47
N MET A 159 -8.75 7.72 10.83
CA MET A 159 -7.32 7.42 10.78
C MET A 159 -6.56 8.51 10.02
N ILE A 160 -7.05 8.95 8.86
CA ILE A 160 -6.48 10.05 8.06
C ILE A 160 -6.38 11.33 8.89
N GLU A 161 -7.46 11.73 9.58
CA GLU A 161 -7.47 12.91 10.47
C GLU A 161 -6.39 12.84 11.54
N LEU A 162 -6.22 11.68 12.20
CA LEU A 162 -5.21 11.49 13.25
C LEU A 162 -3.79 11.51 12.68
N LEU A 163 -3.56 10.90 11.51
CA LEU A 163 -2.28 10.96 10.81
C LEU A 163 -1.91 12.41 10.46
N GLN A 164 -2.83 13.16 9.87
CA GLN A 164 -2.62 14.57 9.51
C GLN A 164 -2.38 15.45 10.75
N GLN A 165 -3.17 15.26 11.83
CA GLN A 165 -2.95 15.97 13.11
C GLN A 165 -1.59 15.66 13.73
N SER A 166 -1.02 14.49 13.45
CA SER A 166 0.35 14.14 13.90
C SER A 166 1.44 14.70 12.97
N GLY A 167 1.08 15.31 11.83
CA GLY A 167 2.01 15.80 10.81
C GLY A 167 2.49 14.72 9.84
N THR A 168 1.81 13.55 9.78
CA THR A 168 2.16 12.45 8.88
C THR A 168 1.41 12.56 7.57
N ALA A 169 2.12 12.49 6.45
CA ALA A 169 1.54 12.48 5.10
C ALA A 169 0.76 11.18 4.83
N VAL A 170 -0.28 11.27 4.00
CA VAL A 170 -1.16 10.15 3.69
C VAL A 170 -1.20 9.90 2.19
N ALA A 171 -1.09 8.62 1.79
CA ALA A 171 -1.41 8.14 0.47
C ALA A 171 -2.74 7.37 0.48
N LEU A 172 -3.51 7.50 -0.59
CA LEU A 172 -4.68 6.65 -0.85
C LEU A 172 -4.34 5.64 -1.94
N GLU A 173 -4.57 4.36 -1.66
CA GLU A 173 -4.33 3.27 -2.59
C GLU A 173 -5.63 2.73 -3.19
N ASP A 174 -5.45 1.96 -4.28
CA ASP A 174 -6.53 1.26 -5.00
C ASP A 174 -7.65 2.18 -5.54
N ILE A 175 -7.36 3.45 -5.76
CA ILE A 175 -8.28 4.34 -6.47
C ILE A 175 -8.56 3.79 -7.87
N GLY A 176 -9.84 3.60 -8.18
CA GLY A 176 -10.29 3.06 -9.46
C GLY A 176 -10.58 1.56 -9.48
N VAL A 177 -10.50 0.85 -8.35
CA VAL A 177 -11.01 -0.52 -8.27
C VAL A 177 -12.54 -0.52 -8.34
N ARG A 178 -13.10 -1.52 -9.01
CA ARG A 178 -14.53 -1.58 -9.36
C ARG A 178 -15.49 -1.49 -8.16
N TRP A 179 -15.06 -1.98 -7.00
CA TRP A 179 -15.89 -2.10 -5.79
C TRP A 179 -15.46 -1.17 -4.65
N GLY A 180 -14.45 -0.33 -4.89
CA GLY A 180 -14.02 0.65 -3.93
C GLY A 180 -15.03 1.78 -3.80
N MET A 181 -15.09 2.37 -2.60
CA MET A 181 -15.88 3.56 -2.33
C MET A 181 -14.99 4.79 -2.43
N PHE A 182 -15.17 5.59 -3.47
CA PHE A 182 -14.45 6.85 -3.62
C PHE A 182 -14.93 7.87 -2.58
N SER A 183 -14.02 8.34 -1.75
CA SER A 183 -14.25 9.43 -0.80
C SER A 183 -13.61 10.71 -1.30
N LEU A 184 -14.42 11.69 -1.67
CA LEU A 184 -13.90 12.98 -2.11
C LEU A 184 -13.12 13.69 -1.00
N SER A 185 -13.55 13.60 0.26
CA SER A 185 -12.81 14.21 1.38
C SER A 185 -11.44 13.58 1.55
N ALA A 186 -11.35 12.24 1.54
CA ALA A 186 -10.06 11.55 1.63
C ALA A 186 -9.15 11.90 0.44
N PHE A 187 -9.70 12.03 -0.77
CA PHE A 187 -8.95 12.45 -1.96
C PHE A 187 -8.38 13.87 -1.82
N LEU A 188 -9.15 14.80 -1.23
CA LEU A 188 -8.68 16.17 -0.99
C LEU A 188 -7.66 16.26 0.14
N ASP A 189 -7.68 15.31 1.06
CA ASP A 189 -6.83 15.25 2.24
C ASP A 189 -5.52 14.49 1.99
N ALA A 190 -5.42 13.74 0.88
CA ALA A 190 -4.23 12.94 0.55
C ALA A 190 -3.08 13.81 0.03
N SER A 191 -1.84 13.40 0.33
CA SER A 191 -0.62 13.92 -0.29
C SER A 191 -0.27 13.18 -1.57
N VAL A 192 -0.61 11.87 -1.62
CA VAL A 192 -0.33 10.97 -2.74
C VAL A 192 -1.56 10.13 -3.05
N ILE A 193 -1.82 9.91 -4.33
CA ILE A 193 -2.88 9.03 -4.82
C ILE A 193 -2.27 7.93 -5.68
N LYS A 194 -2.57 6.68 -5.33
CA LYS A 194 -2.12 5.50 -6.07
C LYS A 194 -3.27 4.89 -6.87
N PHE A 195 -3.06 4.80 -8.17
CA PHE A 195 -3.98 4.16 -9.11
C PHE A 195 -3.55 2.73 -9.39
N ASN A 196 -4.49 1.79 -9.31
CA ASN A 196 -4.24 0.41 -9.69
C ASN A 196 -4.38 0.26 -11.22
N GLY A 197 -3.25 0.14 -11.91
CA GLY A 197 -3.22 0.02 -13.36
C GLY A 197 -3.88 -1.25 -13.91
N LEU A 198 -3.92 -2.33 -13.14
CA LEU A 198 -4.60 -3.57 -13.54
C LEU A 198 -6.13 -3.42 -13.47
N ALA A 199 -6.64 -2.79 -12.42
CA ALA A 199 -8.07 -2.52 -12.27
C ALA A 199 -8.58 -1.57 -13.37
N LEU A 200 -7.81 -0.55 -13.73
CA LEU A 200 -8.13 0.36 -14.82
C LEU A 200 -8.14 -0.34 -16.19
N LYS A 201 -7.26 -1.32 -16.42
CA LYS A 201 -7.26 -2.12 -17.65
C LYS A 201 -8.43 -3.08 -17.80
N ALA A 202 -9.05 -3.49 -16.69
CA ALA A 202 -10.26 -4.30 -16.70
C ALA A 202 -11.51 -3.54 -17.19
N LEU A 203 -11.45 -2.21 -17.25
CA LEU A 203 -12.45 -1.36 -17.90
C LEU A 203 -12.23 -1.32 -19.41
N ASN A 204 -13.24 -0.86 -20.16
CA ASN A 204 -13.05 -0.53 -21.58
C ASN A 204 -11.90 0.49 -21.68
N GLU A 205 -10.91 0.25 -22.55
CA GLU A 205 -9.69 1.06 -22.63
C GLU A 205 -9.97 2.57 -22.68
N SER A 206 -10.95 3.01 -23.49
CA SER A 206 -11.34 4.42 -23.59
C SER A 206 -11.92 4.97 -22.29
N ALA A 207 -12.69 4.18 -21.55
CA ALA A 207 -13.27 4.59 -20.28
C ALA A 207 -12.18 4.65 -19.18
N ALA A 208 -11.25 3.69 -19.17
CA ALA A 208 -10.12 3.69 -18.26
C ALA A 208 -9.23 4.91 -18.47
N GLN A 209 -8.90 5.23 -19.73
CA GLN A 209 -8.11 6.40 -20.09
C GLN A 209 -8.81 7.70 -19.65
N ALA A 210 -10.09 7.88 -19.98
CA ALA A 210 -10.84 9.08 -19.61
C ALA A 210 -10.96 9.25 -18.08
N THR A 211 -11.14 8.15 -17.35
CA THR A 211 -11.21 8.17 -15.87
C THR A 211 -9.86 8.57 -15.27
N LEU A 212 -8.77 7.97 -15.73
CA LEU A 212 -7.43 8.29 -15.24
C LEU A 212 -7.05 9.74 -15.56
N ASP A 213 -7.30 10.19 -16.79
CA ASP A 213 -7.04 11.59 -17.20
C ASP A 213 -7.78 12.58 -16.31
N TRP A 214 -9.06 12.32 -16.01
CA TRP A 214 -9.83 13.15 -15.08
C TRP A 214 -9.24 13.15 -13.67
N LEU A 215 -8.89 11.98 -13.13
CA LEU A 215 -8.33 11.86 -11.78
C LEU A 215 -6.95 12.52 -11.66
N VAL A 216 -6.06 12.28 -12.63
CA VAL A 216 -4.73 12.90 -12.69
C VAL A 216 -4.84 14.41 -12.81
N SER A 217 -5.75 14.91 -13.68
CA SER A 217 -6.00 16.34 -13.83
C SER A 217 -6.54 16.96 -12.53
N ALA A 218 -7.43 16.25 -11.81
CA ALA A 218 -7.95 16.71 -10.53
C ALA A 218 -6.85 16.76 -9.46
N ALA A 219 -6.06 15.69 -9.32
CA ALA A 219 -4.94 15.61 -8.37
C ALA A 219 -3.95 16.77 -8.60
N ARG A 220 -3.52 16.98 -9.85
CA ARG A 220 -2.61 18.06 -10.20
C ARG A 220 -3.14 19.45 -9.81
N ARG A 221 -4.45 19.73 -10.01
CA ARG A 221 -5.07 21.03 -9.66
C ARG A 221 -5.07 21.31 -8.16
N ILE A 222 -5.08 20.28 -7.33
CA ILE A 222 -5.06 20.39 -5.86
C ILE A 222 -3.67 20.16 -5.26
N GLY A 223 -2.64 19.93 -6.11
CA GLY A 223 -1.25 19.75 -5.67
C GLY A 223 -0.94 18.37 -5.10
N VAL A 224 -1.74 17.35 -5.42
CA VAL A 224 -1.56 15.96 -4.97
C VAL A 224 -0.75 15.19 -5.99
N GLN A 225 0.24 14.43 -5.54
CA GLN A 225 1.08 13.58 -6.39
C GLN A 225 0.35 12.29 -6.78
N THR A 226 0.65 11.78 -7.96
CA THR A 226 0.00 10.57 -8.50
C THR A 226 0.99 9.45 -8.75
N ILE A 227 0.64 8.22 -8.36
CA ILE A 227 1.41 7.00 -8.63
C ILE A 227 0.53 6.03 -9.40
N LEU A 228 1.01 5.50 -10.52
CA LEU A 228 0.39 4.35 -11.19
C LEU A 228 1.13 3.08 -10.78
N ASP A 229 0.43 2.18 -10.09
CA ASP A 229 0.97 0.90 -9.67
C ASP A 229 0.73 -0.21 -10.71
N GLY A 230 1.53 -1.28 -10.62
CA GLY A 230 1.40 -2.46 -11.48
C GLY A 230 2.05 -2.31 -12.86
N VAL A 231 2.91 -1.32 -13.06
CA VAL A 231 3.65 -1.12 -14.32
C VAL A 231 4.67 -2.25 -14.52
N SER A 232 4.47 -3.05 -15.56
CA SER A 232 5.28 -4.24 -15.85
C SER A 232 5.99 -4.21 -17.20
N THR A 233 5.62 -3.29 -18.11
CA THR A 233 6.22 -3.15 -19.44
C THR A 233 6.55 -1.69 -19.76
N CYS A 234 7.46 -1.49 -20.73
CA CYS A 234 7.80 -0.17 -21.23
C CYS A 234 6.59 0.54 -21.85
N GLU A 235 5.70 -0.19 -22.53
CA GLU A 235 4.48 0.38 -23.12
C GLU A 235 3.55 0.94 -22.04
N GLN A 236 3.47 0.28 -20.88
CA GLN A 236 2.69 0.78 -19.74
C GLN A 236 3.33 2.01 -19.12
N PHE A 237 4.65 2.05 -19.04
CA PHE A 237 5.39 3.24 -18.60
C PHE A 237 5.15 4.42 -19.53
N ASP A 238 5.25 4.22 -20.85
CA ASP A 238 4.99 5.26 -21.85
C ASP A 238 3.52 5.71 -21.83
N TRP A 239 2.60 4.79 -21.51
CA TRP A 239 1.19 5.14 -21.32
C TRP A 239 1.01 6.04 -20.08
N ALA A 240 1.60 5.71 -18.94
CA ALA A 240 1.58 6.54 -17.73
C ALA A 240 2.12 7.95 -18.02
N ARG A 241 3.21 8.04 -18.78
CA ARG A 241 3.80 9.31 -19.21
C ARG A 241 2.82 10.14 -20.04
N ARG A 242 2.13 9.55 -21.02
CA ARG A 242 1.13 10.23 -21.84
C ARG A 242 -0.06 10.72 -21.03
N MET A 243 -0.49 9.94 -20.03
CA MET A 243 -1.59 10.31 -19.12
C MET A 243 -1.18 11.39 -18.11
N GLY A 244 0.10 11.71 -18.02
CA GLY A 244 0.62 12.76 -17.14
C GLY A 244 0.65 12.35 -15.67
N VAL A 245 0.74 11.04 -15.37
CA VAL A 245 1.01 10.52 -14.02
C VAL A 245 2.40 10.95 -13.59
N ASP A 246 2.57 11.32 -12.31
CA ASP A 246 3.84 11.82 -11.81
C ASP A 246 4.85 10.70 -11.58
N CYS A 247 4.43 9.60 -10.96
CA CYS A 247 5.27 8.47 -10.60
C CYS A 247 4.66 7.13 -10.99
N VAL A 248 5.49 6.11 -11.08
CA VAL A 248 5.10 4.72 -11.35
C VAL A 248 5.77 3.76 -10.39
N GLN A 249 5.13 2.61 -10.20
CA GLN A 249 5.63 1.47 -9.42
C GLN A 249 5.27 0.17 -10.12
N GLY A 250 6.07 -0.88 -9.97
CA GLY A 250 5.74 -2.19 -10.51
C GLY A 250 6.93 -3.06 -10.88
N SER A 251 6.65 -4.23 -11.45
CA SER A 251 7.66 -5.24 -11.76
C SER A 251 8.66 -4.84 -12.86
N LEU A 252 8.37 -3.78 -13.63
CA LEU A 252 9.35 -3.21 -14.57
C LEU A 252 10.65 -2.81 -13.85
N PHE A 253 10.55 -2.44 -12.57
CA PHE A 253 11.66 -1.97 -11.74
C PHE A 253 12.16 -3.02 -10.74
N ALA A 254 11.85 -4.31 -10.95
CA ALA A 254 12.19 -5.40 -10.02
C ALA A 254 13.69 -5.51 -9.70
N ARG A 255 14.56 -5.02 -10.59
CA ARG A 255 16.03 -5.03 -10.36
C ARG A 255 16.50 -4.01 -9.32
N GLN A 256 15.70 -2.98 -9.03
CA GLN A 256 15.97 -1.93 -8.05
C GLN A 256 15.30 -2.21 -6.68
N VAL A 257 14.62 -3.34 -6.54
CA VAL A 257 14.04 -3.79 -5.29
C VAL A 257 15.13 -4.13 -4.28
N ILE A 258 14.99 -3.63 -3.05
CA ILE A 258 15.93 -3.86 -1.95
C ILE A 258 15.24 -4.75 -0.92
N GLN A 259 15.88 -5.86 -0.54
CA GLN A 259 15.35 -6.78 0.47
C GLN A 259 16.19 -6.75 1.73
N VAL A 260 15.55 -6.60 2.87
CA VAL A 260 16.17 -6.65 4.19
C VAL A 260 15.47 -7.73 5.02
N ARG A 261 16.27 -8.65 5.56
CA ARG A 261 15.77 -9.67 6.50
C ARG A 261 16.05 -9.22 7.92
N ASN A 262 15.13 -9.50 8.82
CA ASN A 262 15.38 -9.38 10.24
C ASN A 262 16.43 -10.45 10.62
N SER A 263 17.56 -9.99 11.17
CA SER A 263 18.68 -10.85 11.60
C SER A 263 18.47 -11.38 13.00
#